data_4c75c204d91e68f3543d2e8be0347cba
#
_entry.id   4c75c204d91e68f3543d2e8be0347cba
#
_cell.length_a   1.000
_cell.length_b   1.000
_cell.length_c   1.000
_cell.angle_alpha   90.00
_cell.angle_beta   90.00
_cell.angle_gamma   90.00
#
_symmetry.space_group_name_H-M   'P 1'
#
loop_
_entity.id
_entity.type
_entity.pdbx_description
1 polymer ?
#
loop_
_entity_poly.entity_id
_entity_poly.type
_entity_poly.pdbx_seq_one_letter_code
_entity_poly.pdbx_strand_id
1 'polypeptide(L)'
;NAAFYYRSPQEIYLENFNLIDVEIDGSEQHSPSYDVGAKGTYLQYFRQCMFLRCNVHDTGATGIGNDYPDRSFVLDCQTDNCGRLAPDGSGGASGIGIGLGAMQDEPLIVARTINRNSKNFGIFFEQQRLSGPGQPYVSRQIIVSDAVCTGNGHGFGDCGASGLVVVNGQFNDNLKTGISIDAGTLANNGIAPRPGKNGLMLNCQAERNGVTGLHYDSTKIQADGGYSFSDMHINDNAQDAILIEAGANTLADVRFDNMDIKNNGRYPVNVASGTFTDLDFTNLRMLRNGGDTAFKLEGNITRGSIHGCKLRSQNGAAAITGAGTISHFDIAENQYTDTNSNPINLTGTLTNVTYGRNPGLE
;
A
#
# COMPACT_ATOMS: atom_id res chain seq x y z
N ASN A 1 -8.73 13.12 25.97
CA ASN A 1 -7.60 13.83 25.28
C ASN A 1 -6.48 12.82 25.04
N ALA A 2 -5.67 13.06 23.98
CA ALA A 2 -4.45 12.29 23.79
C ALA A 2 -3.54 12.39 25.01
N ALA A 3 -2.82 11.31 25.32
CA ALA A 3 -1.90 11.32 26.46
C ALA A 3 -0.78 12.35 26.29
N PHE A 4 -0.29 12.48 25.06
CA PHE A 4 0.68 13.50 24.66
C PHE A 4 0.11 14.28 23.49
N TYR A 5 -0.12 15.57 23.71
CA TYR A 5 -0.77 16.44 22.75
C TYR A 5 0.05 17.71 22.54
N TYR A 6 0.43 17.94 21.28
CA TYR A 6 1.04 19.20 20.84
C TYR A 6 0.47 19.60 19.49
N ARG A 7 -0.05 20.80 19.39
CA ARG A 7 -0.53 21.39 18.14
C ARG A 7 -0.08 22.83 18.07
N SER A 8 0.57 23.20 17.00
CA SER A 8 1.02 24.57 16.78
C SER A 8 0.26 25.24 15.65
N PRO A 9 -0.58 26.23 15.92
CA PRO A 9 -1.23 27.01 14.88
C PRO A 9 -0.25 27.88 14.06
N GLN A 10 0.93 28.18 14.60
CA GLN A 10 2.00 28.92 13.94
C GLN A 10 3.02 28.04 13.22
N GLU A 11 2.77 26.74 13.11
CA GLU A 11 3.69 25.79 12.49
C GLU A 11 5.07 25.72 13.15
N ILE A 12 5.12 25.94 14.47
CA ILE A 12 6.34 25.85 15.25
C ILE A 12 6.60 24.36 15.58
N TYR A 13 7.79 23.90 15.30
CA TYR A 13 8.18 22.50 15.57
C TYR A 13 8.43 22.27 17.06
N LEU A 14 7.82 21.19 17.57
CA LEU A 14 8.26 20.58 18.82
C LEU A 14 9.57 19.83 18.55
N GLU A 15 10.63 20.19 19.24
CA GLU A 15 11.96 19.66 18.99
C GLU A 15 12.47 18.80 20.14
N ASN A 16 13.20 17.73 19.80
CA ASN A 16 13.90 16.86 20.74
C ASN A 16 12.99 16.25 21.83
N PHE A 17 11.73 16.02 21.52
CA PHE A 17 10.79 15.36 22.43
C PHE A 17 10.89 13.84 22.24
N ASN A 18 11.25 13.13 23.29
CA ASN A 18 11.44 11.69 23.25
C ASN A 18 10.50 10.98 24.23
N LEU A 19 9.78 9.98 23.75
CA LEU A 19 9.03 9.01 24.55
C LEU A 19 9.79 7.69 24.53
N ILE A 20 10.25 7.24 25.68
CA ILE A 20 11.05 6.03 25.80
C ILE A 20 10.47 5.15 26.89
N ASP A 21 10.21 3.86 26.58
CA ASP A 21 9.67 2.89 27.52
C ASP A 21 8.34 3.34 28.14
N VAL A 22 7.44 3.93 27.34
CA VAL A 22 6.15 4.49 27.79
C VAL A 22 5.01 3.56 27.36
N GLU A 23 4.12 3.24 28.29
CA GLU A 23 2.82 2.63 28.01
C GLU A 23 1.72 3.71 27.99
N ILE A 24 0.86 3.63 26.98
CA ILE A 24 -0.32 4.50 26.83
C ILE A 24 -1.54 3.59 26.69
N ASP A 25 -2.33 3.54 27.74
CA ASP A 25 -3.61 2.83 27.78
C ASP A 25 -4.77 3.81 27.52
N GLY A 26 -5.46 3.62 26.41
CA GLY A 26 -6.61 4.42 26.01
C GLY A 26 -7.96 3.78 26.39
N SER A 27 -8.00 2.72 27.20
CA SER A 27 -9.21 1.96 27.54
C SER A 27 -10.31 2.84 28.16
N GLU A 28 -9.92 3.85 28.92
CA GLU A 28 -10.82 4.82 29.56
C GLU A 28 -11.23 6.00 28.67
N GLN A 29 -10.85 5.99 27.39
CA GLN A 29 -11.33 7.02 26.45
C GLN A 29 -12.76 6.72 26.02
N HIS A 30 -13.67 7.59 26.45
CA HIS A 30 -15.11 7.47 26.23
C HIS A 30 -15.68 8.64 25.41
N SER A 31 -14.96 9.12 24.39
CA SER A 31 -15.50 10.14 23.49
C SER A 31 -16.74 9.59 22.78
N PRO A 32 -17.83 10.35 22.68
CA PRO A 32 -19.02 9.92 21.92
C PRO A 32 -18.77 9.90 20.41
N SER A 33 -17.68 10.46 19.94
CA SER A 33 -17.31 10.51 18.54
C SER A 33 -15.80 10.42 18.39
N TYR A 34 -15.39 9.94 17.20
CA TYR A 34 -13.98 9.96 16.82
C TYR A 34 -13.47 11.39 16.69
N ASP A 35 -12.43 11.72 17.40
CA ASP A 35 -11.70 12.97 17.25
C ASP A 35 -10.19 12.80 17.53
N VAL A 36 -9.40 13.82 17.21
CA VAL A 36 -7.94 13.80 17.44
C VAL A 36 -7.56 13.71 18.92
N GLY A 37 -8.44 14.09 19.81
CA GLY A 37 -8.22 14.01 21.26
C GLY A 37 -8.30 12.56 21.77
N ALA A 38 -8.85 11.64 21.01
CA ALA A 38 -8.91 10.22 21.36
C ALA A 38 -7.71 9.41 20.85
N LYS A 39 -6.67 10.05 20.30
CA LYS A 39 -5.40 9.42 19.92
C LYS A 39 -4.56 9.09 21.17
N GLY A 40 -3.67 8.14 21.05
CA GLY A 40 -2.66 7.89 22.09
C GLY A 40 -1.67 9.06 22.13
N THR A 41 -1.05 9.40 21.01
CA THR A 41 -0.25 10.62 20.83
C THR A 41 -0.79 11.45 19.70
N TYR A 42 -0.67 12.78 19.81
CA TYR A 42 -0.93 13.71 18.71
C TYR A 42 0.08 14.86 18.77
N LEU A 43 1.15 14.71 18.01
CA LEU A 43 2.15 15.76 17.82
C LEU A 43 2.04 16.29 16.40
N GLN A 44 1.81 17.58 16.26
CA GLN A 44 1.77 18.25 14.98
C GLN A 44 3.00 19.16 14.86
N TYR A 45 3.76 19.05 13.75
CA TYR A 45 5.08 19.68 13.58
C TYR A 45 6.10 19.19 14.61
N PHE A 46 6.63 17.99 14.43
CA PHE A 46 7.61 17.43 15.36
C PHE A 46 8.95 17.16 14.65
N ARG A 47 10.04 17.55 15.30
CA ARG A 47 11.39 17.50 14.74
C ARG A 47 12.37 16.86 15.71
N GLN A 48 13.22 15.97 15.20
CA GLN A 48 14.19 15.23 16.00
C GLN A 48 13.55 14.56 17.23
N CYS A 49 12.34 14.07 17.05
CA CYS A 49 11.58 13.39 18.09
C CYS A 49 11.69 11.87 17.92
N MET A 50 11.66 11.16 19.03
CA MET A 50 11.76 9.71 19.02
C MET A 50 10.71 9.07 19.91
N PHE A 51 10.03 8.08 19.35
CA PHE A 51 9.20 7.11 20.06
C PHE A 51 9.99 5.81 20.09
N LEU A 52 10.44 5.38 21.25
CA LEU A 52 11.26 4.18 21.40
C LEU A 52 10.67 3.23 22.43
N ARG A 53 10.40 2.01 22.04
CA ARG A 53 9.82 0.96 22.90
C ARG A 53 8.54 1.41 23.61
N CYS A 54 7.70 2.16 22.91
CA CYS A 54 6.38 2.56 23.43
C CYS A 54 5.36 1.47 23.14
N ASN A 55 4.49 1.21 24.13
CA ASN A 55 3.31 0.36 23.97
C ASN A 55 2.05 1.23 24.02
N VAL A 56 1.30 1.30 22.92
CA VAL A 56 0.11 2.15 22.82
C VAL A 56 -1.08 1.28 22.46
N HIS A 57 -2.08 1.23 23.32
CA HIS A 57 -3.20 0.31 23.10
C HIS A 57 -4.55 0.88 23.54
N ASP A 58 -5.61 0.23 23.06
CA ASP A 58 -7.00 0.52 23.40
C ASP A 58 -7.44 1.96 23.17
N THR A 59 -6.78 2.68 22.25
CA THR A 59 -7.10 4.08 22.00
C THR A 59 -8.40 4.25 21.22
N GLY A 60 -9.11 5.35 21.49
CA GLY A 60 -10.34 5.67 20.76
C GLY A 60 -10.11 6.02 19.29
N ALA A 61 -8.97 6.63 19.00
CA ALA A 61 -8.51 6.97 17.65
C ALA A 61 -7.13 6.34 17.38
N THR A 62 -6.34 6.88 16.45
CA THR A 62 -4.99 6.39 16.12
C THR A 62 -4.09 6.28 17.35
N GLY A 63 -3.34 5.21 17.48
CA GLY A 63 -2.41 5.01 18.59
C GLY A 63 -1.28 6.03 18.58
N ILE A 64 -0.31 5.90 17.69
CA ILE A 64 0.75 6.90 17.45
C ILE A 64 0.32 7.72 16.23
N GLY A 65 -0.44 8.81 16.48
CA GLY A 65 -1.08 9.60 15.45
C GLY A 65 -0.49 11.00 15.35
N ASN A 66 0.59 11.15 14.58
CA ASN A 66 1.34 12.40 14.54
C ASN A 66 1.38 12.97 13.11
N ASP A 67 1.58 14.29 13.00
CA ASP A 67 1.58 14.98 11.72
C ASP A 67 2.86 15.78 11.52
N TYR A 68 3.34 15.83 10.28
CA TYR A 68 4.45 16.67 9.82
C TYR A 68 5.79 16.39 10.53
N PRO A 69 6.34 15.19 10.32
CA PRO A 69 7.64 14.81 10.88
C PRO A 69 8.80 15.56 10.21
N ASP A 70 9.86 15.80 10.96
CA ASP A 70 11.17 16.17 10.43
C ASP A 70 12.25 15.40 11.21
N ARG A 71 13.02 14.57 10.54
CA ARG A 71 14.12 13.78 11.13
C ARG A 71 13.72 13.07 12.42
N SER A 72 12.59 12.39 12.39
CA SER A 72 11.98 11.76 13.57
C SER A 72 11.91 10.24 13.43
N PHE A 73 11.66 9.56 14.55
CA PHE A 73 11.80 8.10 14.65
C PHE A 73 10.64 7.46 15.42
N VAL A 74 10.17 6.31 14.94
CA VAL A 74 9.27 5.39 15.68
C VAL A 74 9.93 4.01 15.65
N LEU A 75 10.52 3.62 16.77
CA LEU A 75 11.40 2.45 16.84
C LEU A 75 10.95 1.48 17.93
N ASP A 76 10.91 0.17 17.62
CA ASP A 76 10.60 -0.90 18.58
C ASP A 76 9.26 -0.69 19.32
N CYS A 77 8.32 0.04 18.70
CA CYS A 77 7.02 0.35 19.29
C CYS A 77 5.98 -0.73 18.99
N GLN A 78 5.00 -0.84 19.88
CA GLN A 78 3.84 -1.69 19.67
C GLN A 78 2.56 -0.86 19.72
N THR A 79 1.59 -1.22 18.87
CA THR A 79 0.24 -0.68 18.95
C THR A 79 -0.77 -1.82 18.89
N ASP A 80 -1.82 -1.76 19.70
CA ASP A 80 -2.86 -2.77 19.75
C ASP A 80 -4.24 -2.16 19.97
N ASN A 81 -5.25 -2.68 19.29
CA ASN A 81 -6.66 -2.28 19.43
C ASN A 81 -6.87 -0.75 19.37
N CYS A 82 -6.22 -0.09 18.39
CA CYS A 82 -6.36 1.35 18.19
C CYS A 82 -7.54 1.68 17.26
N GLY A 83 -8.16 2.86 17.49
CA GLY A 83 -9.25 3.32 16.65
C GLY A 83 -10.63 2.83 17.07
N ARG A 84 -10.83 2.38 18.31
CA ARG A 84 -12.09 1.78 18.81
C ARG A 84 -13.33 2.62 18.53
N LEU A 85 -13.22 3.95 18.57
CA LEU A 85 -14.33 4.90 18.38
C LEU A 85 -14.49 5.37 16.93
N ALA A 86 -13.60 4.97 16.04
CA ALA A 86 -13.65 5.39 14.65
C ALA A 86 -14.81 4.73 13.89
N PRO A 87 -15.48 5.45 12.99
CA PRO A 87 -16.41 4.82 12.07
C PRO A 87 -15.69 3.84 11.12
N ASP A 88 -16.43 2.88 10.58
CA ASP A 88 -15.89 1.93 9.64
C ASP A 88 -15.36 2.65 8.37
N GLY A 89 -14.17 2.27 7.94
CA GLY A 89 -13.52 2.89 6.77
C GLY A 89 -12.86 4.24 7.02
N SER A 90 -12.79 4.69 8.28
CA SER A 90 -12.07 5.91 8.64
C SER A 90 -10.55 5.72 8.56
N GLY A 91 -9.85 6.50 7.75
CA GLY A 91 -8.37 6.46 7.64
C GLY A 91 -7.64 6.75 8.95
N GLY A 92 -8.23 7.49 9.86
CA GLY A 92 -7.64 7.91 11.12
C GLY A 92 -7.67 6.89 12.26
N ALA A 93 -8.00 5.63 12.04
CA ALA A 93 -8.12 4.59 13.05
C ALA A 93 -6.95 3.58 12.99
N SER A 94 -5.74 4.07 12.90
CA SER A 94 -4.54 3.26 12.66
C SER A 94 -3.76 3.00 13.95
N GLY A 95 -2.93 1.96 13.94
CA GLY A 95 -1.93 1.77 14.99
C GLY A 95 -0.93 2.94 14.96
N ILE A 96 -0.23 3.09 13.84
CA ILE A 96 0.63 4.25 13.55
C ILE A 96 0.02 5.01 12.38
N GLY A 97 -0.26 6.28 12.53
CA GLY A 97 -0.79 7.16 11.49
C GLY A 97 0.00 8.45 11.40
N ILE A 98 0.59 8.74 10.26
CA ILE A 98 1.45 9.90 10.06
C ILE A 98 0.88 10.79 8.95
N GLY A 99 0.52 12.01 9.29
CA GLY A 99 0.13 13.04 8.34
C GLY A 99 1.34 13.74 7.76
N LEU A 100 1.32 13.95 6.43
CA LEU A 100 2.41 14.53 5.66
C LEU A 100 1.96 15.84 5.00
N GLY A 101 2.90 16.72 4.64
CA GLY A 101 2.61 17.87 3.80
C GLY A 101 2.99 19.25 4.34
N ALA A 102 3.76 19.35 5.41
CA ALA A 102 4.23 20.65 5.91
C ALA A 102 5.55 21.08 5.27
N MET A 103 6.39 20.13 4.86
CA MET A 103 7.73 20.38 4.31
C MET A 103 7.93 19.60 3.00
N GLN A 104 8.90 20.00 2.22
CA GLN A 104 9.27 19.27 1.01
C GLN A 104 9.93 17.93 1.32
N ASP A 105 10.69 17.86 2.39
CA ASP A 105 11.32 16.65 2.90
C ASP A 105 10.84 16.45 4.33
N GLU A 106 10.25 15.31 4.60
CA GLU A 106 9.76 14.93 5.92
C GLU A 106 10.41 13.59 6.33
N PRO A 107 11.71 13.60 6.68
CA PRO A 107 12.42 12.37 7.00
C PRO A 107 11.84 11.70 8.24
N LEU A 108 11.46 10.44 8.08
CA LEU A 108 10.90 9.62 9.14
C LEU A 108 11.38 8.18 8.99
N ILE A 109 11.75 7.56 10.09
CA ILE A 109 12.00 6.13 10.15
C ILE A 109 11.01 5.47 11.09
N VAL A 110 10.28 4.48 10.59
CA VAL A 110 9.42 3.60 11.36
C VAL A 110 10.02 2.19 11.27
N ALA A 111 10.54 1.68 12.35
CA ALA A 111 11.28 0.42 12.31
C ALA A 111 10.98 -0.52 13.47
N ARG A 112 10.97 -1.83 13.19
CA ARG A 112 10.76 -2.92 14.15
C ARG A 112 9.51 -2.71 15.00
N THR A 113 8.41 -2.35 14.35
CA THR A 113 7.13 -2.08 15.01
C THR A 113 6.18 -3.27 14.88
N ILE A 114 5.34 -3.46 15.88
CA ILE A 114 4.29 -4.47 15.86
C ILE A 114 2.93 -3.77 16.04
N ASN A 115 2.08 -3.84 15.02
CA ASN A 115 0.80 -3.15 14.98
C ASN A 115 -0.34 -4.16 14.82
N ARG A 116 -1.20 -4.26 15.82
CA ARG A 116 -2.23 -5.29 15.89
C ARG A 116 -3.62 -4.71 16.10
N ASN A 117 -4.60 -5.42 15.57
CA ASN A 117 -6.02 -5.23 15.89
C ASN A 117 -6.54 -3.80 15.76
N SER A 118 -5.85 -2.94 15.03
CA SER A 118 -6.34 -1.58 14.79
C SER A 118 -7.52 -1.60 13.83
N LYS A 119 -8.49 -0.74 14.07
CA LYS A 119 -9.76 -0.77 13.34
C LYS A 119 -9.59 -0.56 11.84
N ASN A 120 -8.58 0.24 11.44
CA ASN A 120 -8.29 0.45 10.04
C ASN A 120 -6.88 -0.04 9.68
N PHE A 121 -5.86 0.80 9.64
CA PHE A 121 -4.52 0.37 9.24
C PHE A 121 -3.62 0.01 10.43
N GLY A 122 -2.70 -0.92 10.21
CA GLY A 122 -1.58 -1.10 11.13
C GLY A 122 -0.65 0.11 11.07
N ILE A 123 -0.18 0.46 9.86
CA ILE A 123 0.60 1.68 9.58
C ILE A 123 -0.06 2.42 8.42
N PHE A 124 -0.22 3.74 8.54
CA PHE A 124 -0.83 4.58 7.52
C PHE A 124 -0.11 5.92 7.34
N PHE A 125 0.29 6.21 6.11
CA PHE A 125 0.79 7.50 5.70
C PHE A 125 -0.27 8.25 4.90
N GLU A 126 -0.50 9.50 5.28
CA GLU A 126 -1.59 10.31 4.73
C GLU A 126 -1.10 11.70 4.37
N GLN A 127 -1.29 12.11 3.13
CA GLN A 127 -1.03 13.49 2.76
C GLN A 127 -2.16 14.38 3.26
N GLN A 128 -1.88 15.24 4.23
CA GLN A 128 -2.86 16.11 4.87
C GLN A 128 -2.83 17.54 4.37
N ARG A 129 -1.73 17.98 3.77
CA ARG A 129 -1.56 19.37 3.37
C ARG A 129 -0.65 19.50 2.15
N LEU A 130 -0.96 20.52 1.33
CA LEU A 130 -0.02 21.03 0.33
C LEU A 130 0.71 22.25 0.91
N SER A 131 2.01 22.30 0.81
CA SER A 131 2.76 23.48 1.19
C SER A 131 2.64 24.56 0.13
N GLY A 132 2.11 25.70 0.52
CA GLY A 132 2.05 26.91 -0.28
C GLY A 132 1.14 26.86 -1.52
N PRO A 133 0.79 27.99 -2.08
CA PRO A 133 0.01 28.06 -3.31
C PRO A 133 0.79 27.48 -4.49
N GLY A 134 0.24 26.44 -5.11
CA GLY A 134 0.75 25.89 -6.37
C GLY A 134 1.97 24.97 -6.29
N GLN A 135 2.47 24.65 -5.11
CA GLN A 135 3.55 23.68 -4.94
C GLN A 135 3.00 22.29 -4.61
N PRO A 136 3.33 21.28 -5.41
CA PRO A 136 3.08 19.90 -5.02
C PRO A 136 3.99 19.53 -3.86
N TYR A 137 3.38 19.07 -2.81
CA TYR A 137 4.13 18.56 -1.69
C TYR A 137 4.58 17.14 -1.96
N VAL A 138 5.82 16.86 -1.71
CA VAL A 138 6.41 15.54 -1.91
C VAL A 138 7.21 15.19 -0.66
N SER A 139 6.60 14.45 0.25
CA SER A 139 7.35 13.90 1.37
C SER A 139 8.36 12.88 0.87
N ARG A 140 9.60 13.02 1.24
CA ARG A 140 10.69 12.13 0.85
C ARG A 140 11.37 11.56 2.08
N GLN A 141 12.15 10.50 1.86
CA GLN A 141 12.98 9.89 2.90
C GLN A 141 12.18 9.25 4.04
N ILE A 142 11.03 8.67 3.71
CA ILE A 142 10.29 7.84 4.65
C ILE A 142 10.73 6.40 4.50
N ILE A 143 11.20 5.81 5.58
CA ILE A 143 11.63 4.42 5.61
C ILE A 143 10.79 3.66 6.63
N VAL A 144 10.21 2.54 6.18
CA VAL A 144 9.55 1.56 7.06
C VAL A 144 10.34 0.26 6.95
N SER A 145 10.83 -0.26 8.07
CA SER A 145 11.55 -1.54 8.06
C SER A 145 11.12 -2.46 9.17
N ASP A 146 11.12 -3.76 8.87
CA ASP A 146 10.87 -4.83 9.83
C ASP A 146 9.56 -4.63 10.62
N ALA A 147 8.53 -4.12 9.95
CA ALA A 147 7.23 -3.86 10.55
C ALA A 147 6.32 -5.09 10.43
N VAL A 148 5.58 -5.38 11.49
CA VAL A 148 4.54 -6.41 11.51
C VAL A 148 3.19 -5.76 11.73
N CYS A 149 2.24 -5.99 10.80
CA CYS A 149 0.86 -5.52 10.90
C CYS A 149 -0.10 -6.70 10.72
N THR A 150 -0.82 -7.06 11.79
CA THR A 150 -1.68 -8.25 11.80
C THR A 150 -3.00 -7.99 12.52
N GLY A 151 -4.09 -8.58 12.06
CA GLY A 151 -5.41 -8.43 12.66
C GLY A 151 -6.04 -7.05 12.50
N ASN A 152 -5.43 -6.16 11.73
CA ASN A 152 -5.95 -4.81 11.46
C ASN A 152 -7.04 -4.85 10.38
N GLY A 153 -7.75 -3.75 10.18
CA GLY A 153 -8.61 -3.61 9.00
C GLY A 153 -7.79 -3.76 7.71
N HIS A 154 -6.65 -3.07 7.63
CA HIS A 154 -5.63 -3.20 6.59
C HIS A 154 -4.23 -3.26 7.23
N GLY A 155 -3.26 -3.92 6.59
CA GLY A 155 -1.91 -3.99 7.15
C GLY A 155 -1.17 -2.66 7.02
N PHE A 156 -0.84 -2.27 5.80
CA PHE A 156 -0.12 -1.05 5.46
C PHE A 156 -0.93 -0.19 4.49
N GLY A 157 -0.89 1.12 4.66
CA GLY A 157 -1.50 2.07 3.74
C GLY A 157 -0.58 3.24 3.43
N ASP A 158 -0.47 3.57 2.14
CA ASP A 158 0.16 4.80 1.67
C ASP A 158 -0.83 5.61 0.84
N CYS A 159 -1.04 6.83 1.28
CA CYS A 159 -1.93 7.79 0.63
C CYS A 159 -1.20 9.11 0.39
N GLY A 160 -0.15 9.06 -0.46
CA GLY A 160 0.53 10.23 -0.98
C GLY A 160 1.97 10.46 -0.50
N ALA A 161 2.62 9.51 0.16
CA ALA A 161 4.07 9.60 0.39
C ALA A 161 4.83 9.46 -0.95
N SER A 162 5.93 10.17 -1.07
CA SER A 162 6.83 10.05 -2.23
C SER A 162 8.22 9.63 -1.78
N GLY A 163 8.86 8.74 -2.54
CA GLY A 163 10.14 8.17 -2.15
C GLY A 163 10.05 7.29 -0.90
N LEU A 164 8.88 6.71 -0.64
CA LEU A 164 8.67 5.76 0.44
C LEU A 164 9.45 4.46 0.17
N VAL A 165 10.17 4.01 1.17
CA VAL A 165 10.86 2.72 1.13
C VAL A 165 10.31 1.82 2.24
N VAL A 166 9.78 0.66 1.88
CA VAL A 166 9.31 -0.36 2.82
C VAL A 166 10.13 -1.62 2.62
N VAL A 167 10.79 -2.09 3.68
CA VAL A 167 11.66 -3.27 3.63
C VAL A 167 11.30 -4.26 4.72
N ASN A 168 11.27 -5.55 4.39
CA ASN A 168 11.01 -6.65 5.33
C ASN A 168 9.67 -6.53 6.09
N GLY A 169 8.66 -5.88 5.51
CA GLY A 169 7.35 -5.74 6.14
C GLY A 169 6.53 -7.02 6.10
N GLN A 170 5.81 -7.32 7.17
CA GLN A 170 4.85 -8.42 7.25
C GLN A 170 3.44 -7.84 7.46
N PHE A 171 2.61 -7.93 6.44
CA PHE A 171 1.25 -7.36 6.40
C PHE A 171 0.23 -8.50 6.25
N ASN A 172 0.19 -9.36 7.25
CA ASN A 172 -0.48 -10.64 7.21
C ASN A 172 -1.72 -10.67 8.10
N ASP A 173 -2.66 -11.56 7.77
CA ASP A 173 -3.83 -11.85 8.61
C ASP A 173 -4.70 -10.61 8.90
N ASN A 174 -4.72 -9.61 8.02
CA ASN A 174 -5.58 -8.44 8.17
C ASN A 174 -6.99 -8.71 7.62
N LEU A 175 -7.97 -8.01 8.15
CA LEU A 175 -9.38 -8.27 7.83
C LEU A 175 -9.76 -7.96 6.38
N LYS A 176 -9.01 -7.06 5.72
CA LYS A 176 -9.24 -6.66 4.34
C LYS A 176 -7.98 -6.83 3.49
N THR A 177 -7.17 -5.81 3.35
CA THR A 177 -6.03 -5.76 2.44
C THR A 177 -4.71 -5.78 3.22
N GLY A 178 -3.73 -6.50 2.73
CA GLY A 178 -2.39 -6.49 3.32
C GLY A 178 -1.70 -5.16 3.09
N ILE A 179 -1.58 -4.74 1.82
CA ILE A 179 -0.92 -3.50 1.40
C ILE A 179 -1.88 -2.71 0.52
N SER A 180 -2.18 -1.48 0.90
CA SER A 180 -3.00 -0.55 0.13
C SER A 180 -2.18 0.67 -0.27
N ILE A 181 -1.94 0.84 -1.56
CA ILE A 181 -1.40 2.06 -2.14
C ILE A 181 -2.59 2.79 -2.74
N ASP A 182 -3.06 3.80 -2.03
CA ASP A 182 -4.24 4.57 -2.42
C ASP A 182 -3.80 5.97 -2.83
N ALA A 183 -4.10 6.34 -4.05
CA ALA A 183 -3.84 7.68 -4.56
C ALA A 183 -4.78 8.74 -3.97
N GLY A 184 -5.20 8.54 -2.74
CA GLY A 184 -5.82 9.57 -1.93
C GLY A 184 -7.32 9.60 -1.89
N THR A 185 -7.84 9.20 -0.75
CA THR A 185 -9.21 9.44 -0.33
C THR A 185 -9.45 10.81 0.27
N LEU A 186 -8.44 11.64 0.41
CA LEU A 186 -8.52 12.79 1.30
C LEU A 186 -8.61 14.11 0.58
N ALA A 187 -9.82 14.39 0.20
CA ALA A 187 -10.30 15.76 0.15
C ALA A 187 -10.54 16.32 1.57
N ASN A 188 -9.74 15.98 2.55
CA ASN A 188 -9.77 16.65 3.84
C ASN A 188 -9.20 18.05 3.66
N ASN A 189 -10.04 19.05 3.81
CA ASN A 189 -9.72 20.48 3.71
C ASN A 189 -9.57 21.06 2.28
N GLY A 190 -10.18 20.47 1.27
CA GLY A 190 -10.17 21.05 -0.09
C GLY A 190 -8.82 20.95 -0.82
N ILE A 191 -7.93 20.11 -0.32
CA ILE A 191 -6.64 19.82 -0.92
C ILE A 191 -6.83 18.62 -1.82
N ALA A 192 -6.53 18.78 -3.11
CA ALA A 192 -6.47 17.63 -4.00
C ALA A 192 -5.31 16.74 -3.54
N PRO A 193 -5.56 15.50 -3.12
CA PRO A 193 -4.49 14.60 -2.73
C PRO A 193 -3.59 14.38 -3.97
N ARG A 194 -2.32 14.21 -3.73
CA ARG A 194 -1.38 13.80 -4.78
C ARG A 194 -0.91 12.41 -4.49
N PRO A 195 -0.86 11.58 -5.52
CA PRO A 195 -0.33 10.24 -5.37
C PRO A 195 1.15 10.29 -4.99
N GLY A 196 1.55 9.32 -4.21
CA GLY A 196 2.95 9.05 -3.96
C GLY A 196 3.69 8.76 -5.25
N LYS A 197 4.98 9.14 -5.29
CA LYS A 197 5.89 8.85 -6.40
C LYS A 197 7.08 8.04 -5.93
N ASN A 198 7.58 7.17 -6.82
CA ASN A 198 8.85 6.49 -6.63
C ASN A 198 8.93 5.71 -5.31
N GLY A 199 7.89 4.96 -4.98
CA GLY A 199 7.89 4.05 -3.85
C GLY A 199 8.64 2.75 -4.15
N LEU A 200 9.27 2.18 -3.14
CA LEU A 200 9.90 0.88 -3.20
C LEU A 200 9.39 -0.01 -2.06
N MET A 201 8.87 -1.18 -2.41
CA MET A 201 8.60 -2.24 -1.44
C MET A 201 9.47 -3.45 -1.75
N LEU A 202 10.29 -3.84 -0.79
CA LEU A 202 11.29 -4.88 -0.95
C LEU A 202 11.17 -5.93 0.16
N ASN A 203 11.18 -7.21 -0.23
CA ASN A 203 11.13 -8.35 0.68
C ASN A 203 9.98 -8.28 1.70
N CYS A 204 8.78 -7.94 1.21
CA CYS A 204 7.58 -7.83 2.04
C CYS A 204 6.66 -9.04 1.87
N GLN A 205 5.82 -9.28 2.87
CA GLN A 205 4.79 -10.31 2.87
C GLN A 205 3.40 -9.70 2.98
N ALA A 206 2.45 -10.20 2.20
CA ALA A 206 1.03 -9.86 2.30
C ALA A 206 0.21 -11.15 2.17
N GLU A 207 0.02 -11.83 3.31
CA GLU A 207 -0.53 -13.18 3.33
C GLU A 207 -1.77 -13.30 4.20
N ARG A 208 -2.68 -14.21 3.84
CA ARG A 208 -3.89 -14.54 4.60
C ARG A 208 -4.77 -13.34 4.93
N ASN A 209 -4.79 -12.33 4.06
CA ASN A 209 -5.66 -11.18 4.24
C ASN A 209 -7.08 -11.50 3.76
N GLY A 210 -8.08 -10.89 4.40
CA GLY A 210 -9.49 -11.21 4.18
C GLY A 210 -10.04 -10.77 2.82
N VAL A 211 -9.31 -9.94 2.07
CA VAL A 211 -9.67 -9.53 0.71
C VAL A 211 -8.45 -9.67 -0.21
N THR A 212 -7.60 -8.68 -0.31
CA THR A 212 -6.53 -8.58 -1.31
C THR A 212 -5.15 -8.53 -0.63
N GLY A 213 -4.16 -9.13 -1.25
CA GLY A 213 -2.77 -9.03 -0.77
C GLY A 213 -2.22 -7.62 -0.96
N LEU A 214 -2.15 -7.16 -2.21
CA LEU A 214 -1.73 -5.81 -2.58
C LEU A 214 -2.79 -5.16 -3.46
N HIS A 215 -3.29 -4.01 -3.07
CA HIS A 215 -4.21 -3.19 -3.84
C HIS A 215 -3.57 -1.84 -4.18
N TYR A 216 -3.40 -1.57 -5.46
CA TYR A 216 -2.97 -0.27 -5.95
C TYR A 216 -4.19 0.44 -6.58
N ASP A 217 -4.76 1.38 -5.85
CA ASP A 217 -5.95 2.13 -6.25
C ASP A 217 -5.61 3.58 -6.62
N SER A 218 -5.71 3.93 -7.87
CA SER A 218 -5.65 5.33 -8.35
C SER A 218 -6.96 5.80 -8.98
N THR A 219 -8.07 5.16 -8.63
CA THR A 219 -9.38 5.47 -9.21
C THR A 219 -9.87 6.88 -8.87
N LYS A 220 -9.49 7.41 -7.74
CA LYS A 220 -9.94 8.71 -7.25
C LYS A 220 -9.09 9.86 -7.72
N ILE A 221 -7.81 9.63 -7.99
CA ILE A 221 -6.85 10.68 -8.32
C ILE A 221 -5.83 10.16 -9.29
N GLN A 222 -5.36 11.03 -10.19
CA GLN A 222 -4.26 10.77 -11.07
C GLN A 222 -3.01 10.40 -10.27
N ALA A 223 -2.61 9.14 -10.30
CA ALA A 223 -1.36 8.70 -9.73
C ALA A 223 -0.19 9.10 -10.63
N ASP A 224 0.88 9.56 -10.02
CA ASP A 224 2.10 9.88 -10.77
C ASP A 224 2.98 8.64 -11.02
N GLY A 225 2.68 7.51 -10.36
CA GLY A 225 3.36 6.23 -10.59
C GLY A 225 4.75 6.10 -9.97
N GLY A 226 5.59 5.27 -10.57
CA GLY A 226 6.96 5.05 -10.12
C GLY A 226 7.11 4.12 -8.93
N TYR A 227 6.15 3.21 -8.69
CA TYR A 227 6.27 2.21 -7.65
C TYR A 227 6.94 0.93 -8.16
N SER A 228 7.88 0.43 -7.37
CA SER A 228 8.51 -0.87 -7.57
C SER A 228 8.24 -1.80 -6.40
N PHE A 229 7.77 -3.00 -6.72
CA PHE A 229 7.50 -4.07 -5.77
C PHE A 229 8.42 -5.24 -6.13
N SER A 230 9.31 -5.61 -5.23
CA SER A 230 10.30 -6.67 -5.49
C SER A 230 10.44 -7.65 -4.34
N ASP A 231 10.76 -8.90 -4.67
CA ASP A 231 11.03 -9.97 -3.72
C ASP A 231 9.89 -10.21 -2.71
N MET A 232 8.64 -10.12 -3.17
CA MET A 232 7.49 -10.21 -2.28
C MET A 232 6.83 -11.59 -2.27
N HIS A 233 6.20 -11.91 -1.13
CA HIS A 233 5.34 -13.07 -0.96
C HIS A 233 3.89 -12.62 -0.78
N ILE A 234 3.01 -12.98 -1.73
CA ILE A 234 1.59 -12.60 -1.70
C ILE A 234 0.74 -13.87 -1.80
N ASN A 235 0.44 -14.44 -0.65
CA ASN A 235 -0.11 -15.79 -0.57
C ASN A 235 -1.39 -15.87 0.26
N ASP A 236 -2.23 -16.85 -0.06
CA ASP A 236 -3.36 -17.25 0.76
C ASP A 236 -4.38 -16.13 1.06
N ASN A 237 -4.44 -15.08 0.24
CA ASN A 237 -5.43 -14.01 0.40
C ASN A 237 -6.80 -14.47 -0.14
N ALA A 238 -7.89 -13.96 0.44
CA ALA A 238 -9.22 -14.45 0.14
C ALA A 238 -9.71 -14.11 -1.29
N GLN A 239 -9.15 -13.09 -1.90
CA GLN A 239 -9.46 -12.69 -3.29
C GLN A 239 -8.18 -12.56 -4.13
N ASP A 240 -7.97 -11.41 -4.80
CA ASP A 240 -6.82 -11.20 -5.67
C ASP A 240 -5.51 -11.10 -4.86
N ALA A 241 -4.43 -11.62 -5.41
CA ALA A 241 -3.13 -11.34 -4.82
C ALA A 241 -2.75 -9.89 -5.07
N ILE A 242 -2.78 -9.46 -6.34
CA ILE A 242 -2.50 -8.09 -6.77
C ILE A 242 -3.71 -7.57 -7.54
N LEU A 243 -4.28 -6.47 -7.07
CA LEU A 243 -5.34 -5.72 -7.74
C LEU A 243 -4.82 -4.33 -8.09
N ILE A 244 -4.96 -3.93 -9.35
CA ILE A 244 -4.52 -2.63 -9.86
C ILE A 244 -5.69 -1.95 -10.55
N GLU A 245 -6.04 -0.76 -10.10
CA GLU A 245 -7.17 0.01 -10.63
C GLU A 245 -6.80 1.47 -10.82
N ALA A 246 -7.10 2.04 -11.97
CA ALA A 246 -6.91 3.46 -12.23
C ALA A 246 -8.22 4.19 -12.59
N GLY A 247 -9.31 3.47 -12.83
CA GLY A 247 -10.61 4.08 -13.16
C GLY A 247 -10.54 4.96 -14.41
N ALA A 248 -10.82 6.25 -14.28
CA ALA A 248 -10.70 7.22 -15.37
C ALA A 248 -9.28 7.83 -15.48
N ASN A 249 -8.37 7.47 -14.60
CA ASN A 249 -7.02 8.02 -14.51
C ASN A 249 -5.99 7.19 -15.29
N THR A 250 -4.76 7.68 -15.31
CA THR A 250 -3.60 6.96 -15.85
C THR A 250 -2.61 6.67 -14.72
N LEU A 251 -2.18 5.44 -14.61
CA LEU A 251 -1.11 5.01 -13.71
C LEU A 251 0.13 4.66 -14.53
N ALA A 252 1.28 5.21 -14.18
CA ALA A 252 2.50 5.04 -14.94
C ALA A 252 3.66 4.46 -14.13
N ASP A 253 4.60 3.80 -14.82
CA ASP A 253 5.89 3.32 -14.30
C ASP A 253 5.72 2.46 -13.02
N VAL A 254 4.96 1.38 -13.14
CA VAL A 254 4.75 0.42 -12.04
C VAL A 254 5.38 -0.92 -12.39
N ARG A 255 6.18 -1.43 -11.48
CA ARG A 255 6.96 -2.66 -11.69
C ARG A 255 6.76 -3.66 -10.58
N PHE A 256 6.57 -4.91 -10.99
CA PHE A 256 6.49 -6.07 -10.10
C PHE A 256 7.57 -7.07 -10.52
N ASP A 257 8.49 -7.36 -9.63
CA ASP A 257 9.62 -8.24 -9.93
C ASP A 257 9.84 -9.29 -8.84
N ASN A 258 10.22 -10.50 -9.28
CA ASN A 258 10.64 -11.61 -8.42
C ASN A 258 9.67 -11.91 -7.25
N MET A 259 8.40 -12.14 -7.57
CA MET A 259 7.38 -12.37 -6.54
C MET A 259 6.90 -13.83 -6.53
N ASP A 260 6.57 -14.31 -5.34
CA ASP A 260 5.92 -15.62 -5.13
C ASP A 260 4.45 -15.40 -4.78
N ILE A 261 3.54 -15.88 -5.64
CA ILE A 261 2.10 -15.63 -5.58
C ILE A 261 1.35 -16.95 -5.59
N LYS A 262 0.81 -17.35 -4.43
CA LYS A 262 0.21 -18.68 -4.27
C LYS A 262 -1.11 -18.67 -3.51
N ASN A 263 -1.96 -19.63 -3.84
CA ASN A 263 -3.16 -19.98 -3.08
C ASN A 263 -4.12 -18.81 -2.82
N ASN A 264 -4.10 -17.76 -3.61
CA ASN A 264 -5.05 -16.67 -3.46
C ASN A 264 -6.42 -17.09 -4.01
N GLY A 265 -7.49 -16.60 -3.42
CA GLY A 265 -8.84 -17.06 -3.70
C GLY A 265 -9.37 -16.68 -5.09
N ARG A 266 -8.75 -15.72 -5.76
CA ARG A 266 -9.13 -15.27 -7.11
C ARG A 266 -7.90 -15.12 -8.01
N TYR A 267 -7.65 -13.96 -8.58
CA TYR A 267 -6.59 -13.76 -9.57
C TYR A 267 -5.22 -13.48 -8.91
N PRO A 268 -4.14 -14.08 -9.44
CA PRO A 268 -2.78 -13.65 -9.07
C PRO A 268 -2.52 -12.20 -9.39
N VAL A 269 -2.86 -11.76 -10.61
CA VAL A 269 -2.79 -10.36 -11.03
C VAL A 269 -4.08 -9.97 -11.76
N ASN A 270 -4.72 -8.92 -11.27
CA ASN A 270 -5.92 -8.33 -11.85
C ASN A 270 -5.68 -6.83 -12.13
N VAL A 271 -5.52 -6.49 -13.41
CA VAL A 271 -5.48 -5.12 -13.91
C VAL A 271 -6.90 -4.76 -14.33
N ALA A 272 -7.71 -4.25 -13.39
CA ALA A 272 -9.16 -4.26 -13.51
C ALA A 272 -9.71 -3.09 -14.32
N SER A 273 -9.17 -1.88 -14.16
CA SER A 273 -9.73 -0.71 -14.85
C SER A 273 -8.72 0.42 -14.98
N GLY A 274 -8.87 1.26 -15.99
CA GLY A 274 -8.09 2.47 -16.19
C GLY A 274 -7.08 2.39 -17.33
N THR A 275 -6.17 3.36 -17.37
CA THR A 275 -5.06 3.42 -18.34
C THR A 275 -3.73 3.23 -17.62
N PHE A 276 -2.89 2.40 -18.18
CA PHE A 276 -1.58 2.06 -17.62
C PHE A 276 -0.49 2.32 -18.65
N THR A 277 0.60 2.95 -18.21
CA THR A 277 1.76 3.23 -19.03
C THR A 277 3.01 2.70 -18.32
N ASP A 278 3.84 1.94 -19.03
CA ASP A 278 5.03 1.31 -18.44
C ASP A 278 4.69 0.41 -17.24
N LEU A 279 3.86 -0.61 -17.50
CA LEU A 279 3.45 -1.61 -16.51
C LEU A 279 4.20 -2.92 -16.75
N ASP A 280 5.12 -3.25 -15.86
CA ASP A 280 6.02 -4.38 -16.02
C ASP A 280 5.82 -5.46 -14.96
N PHE A 281 5.78 -6.71 -15.40
CA PHE A 281 5.73 -7.90 -14.57
C PHE A 281 6.88 -8.83 -14.95
N THR A 282 7.81 -9.04 -14.04
CA THR A 282 9.03 -9.80 -14.33
C THR A 282 9.26 -10.89 -13.28
N ASN A 283 9.62 -12.09 -13.71
CA ASN A 283 9.99 -13.21 -12.83
C ASN A 283 8.94 -13.60 -11.77
N LEU A 284 7.66 -13.44 -12.06
CA LEU A 284 6.61 -13.81 -11.10
C LEU A 284 6.36 -15.32 -11.14
N ARG A 285 6.25 -15.93 -9.97
CA ARG A 285 5.90 -17.33 -9.82
C ARG A 285 4.48 -17.47 -9.27
N MET A 286 3.56 -17.94 -10.09
CA MET A 286 2.14 -18.03 -9.76
C MET A 286 1.67 -19.47 -9.66
N LEU A 287 1.21 -19.90 -8.50
CA LEU A 287 0.81 -21.29 -8.25
C LEU A 287 -0.51 -21.39 -7.47
N ARG A 288 -1.40 -22.26 -7.93
CA ARG A 288 -2.61 -22.68 -7.19
C ARG A 288 -3.52 -21.53 -6.74
N ASN A 289 -3.64 -20.47 -7.51
CA ASN A 289 -4.60 -19.42 -7.21
C ASN A 289 -6.01 -19.82 -7.68
N GLY A 290 -7.06 -19.25 -7.05
CA GLY A 290 -8.45 -19.66 -7.28
C GLY A 290 -9.06 -19.19 -8.60
N GLY A 291 -8.50 -18.15 -9.22
CA GLY A 291 -8.91 -17.69 -10.54
C GLY A 291 -8.46 -18.63 -11.64
N ASP A 292 -9.22 -18.66 -12.73
CA ASP A 292 -8.95 -19.47 -13.91
C ASP A 292 -7.82 -18.92 -14.81
N THR A 293 -7.35 -17.70 -14.59
CA THR A 293 -6.25 -17.06 -15.31
C THR A 293 -5.19 -16.50 -14.36
N ALA A 294 -3.94 -16.46 -14.79
CA ALA A 294 -2.84 -15.89 -14.01
C ALA A 294 -2.79 -14.37 -14.12
N PHE A 295 -3.00 -13.83 -15.31
CA PHE A 295 -3.14 -12.40 -15.56
C PHE A 295 -4.49 -12.08 -16.16
N LYS A 296 -5.23 -11.20 -15.50
CA LYS A 296 -6.46 -10.61 -16.02
C LYS A 296 -6.23 -9.15 -16.37
N LEU A 297 -6.22 -8.81 -17.67
CA LEU A 297 -5.87 -7.49 -18.20
C LEU A 297 -7.09 -6.80 -18.80
N GLU A 298 -7.92 -6.19 -17.98
CA GLU A 298 -9.14 -5.48 -18.42
C GLU A 298 -8.90 -3.99 -18.67
N GLY A 299 -7.85 -3.43 -18.09
CA GLY A 299 -7.45 -2.03 -18.30
C GLY A 299 -6.74 -1.80 -19.63
N ASN A 300 -6.64 -0.55 -20.04
CA ASN A 300 -5.89 -0.15 -21.23
C ASN A 300 -4.41 -0.02 -20.88
N ILE A 301 -3.54 -0.73 -21.60
CA ILE A 301 -2.11 -0.75 -21.32
C ILE A 301 -1.34 -0.18 -22.51
N THR A 302 -0.57 0.87 -22.26
CA THR A 302 0.34 1.47 -23.25
C THR A 302 1.77 1.31 -22.76
N ARG A 303 2.51 0.46 -23.37
CA ARG A 303 3.85 -0.02 -22.99
C ARG A 303 3.86 -0.85 -21.70
N GLY A 304 4.63 -1.89 -21.73
CA GLY A 304 4.86 -2.77 -20.59
C GLY A 304 5.26 -4.18 -21.01
N SER A 305 5.37 -5.06 -20.04
CA SER A 305 5.79 -6.42 -20.28
C SER A 305 5.28 -7.46 -19.28
N ILE A 306 5.20 -8.70 -19.73
CA ILE A 306 5.13 -9.91 -18.90
C ILE A 306 6.29 -10.81 -19.30
N HIS A 307 7.32 -10.88 -18.47
CA HIS A 307 8.57 -11.49 -18.84
C HIS A 307 9.10 -12.46 -17.79
N GLY A 308 9.58 -13.64 -18.21
CA GLY A 308 10.22 -14.62 -17.34
C GLY A 308 9.32 -15.23 -16.25
N CYS A 309 8.00 -15.10 -16.38
CA CYS A 309 7.06 -15.55 -15.36
C CYS A 309 6.77 -17.06 -15.47
N LYS A 310 6.49 -17.70 -14.33
CA LYS A 310 5.97 -19.05 -14.25
C LYS A 310 4.47 -19.02 -14.00
N LEU A 311 3.71 -19.24 -15.03
CA LEU A 311 2.27 -19.07 -15.05
C LEU A 311 1.56 -20.42 -14.99
N ARG A 312 0.64 -20.54 -14.08
CA ARG A 312 -0.24 -21.69 -13.99
C ARG A 312 -1.69 -21.23 -14.04
N SER A 313 -2.45 -21.70 -15.01
CA SER A 313 -3.89 -21.51 -15.03
C SER A 313 -4.60 -22.68 -14.36
N GLN A 314 -5.88 -22.52 -14.09
CA GLN A 314 -6.74 -23.60 -13.61
C GLN A 314 -7.76 -24.01 -14.68
N ASN A 315 -8.23 -25.24 -14.58
CA ASN A 315 -9.30 -25.77 -15.43
C ASN A 315 -9.06 -25.64 -16.94
N GLY A 316 -7.80 -25.58 -17.38
CA GLY A 316 -7.45 -25.47 -18.78
C GLY A 316 -7.81 -24.14 -19.43
N ALA A 317 -7.97 -23.07 -18.65
CA ALA A 317 -8.17 -21.70 -19.16
C ALA A 317 -6.88 -21.11 -19.74
N ALA A 318 -6.97 -19.96 -20.40
CA ALA A 318 -5.79 -19.21 -20.82
C ALA A 318 -5.07 -18.59 -19.61
N ALA A 319 -3.75 -18.64 -19.60
CA ALA A 319 -2.97 -18.06 -18.49
C ALA A 319 -2.99 -16.53 -18.47
N ILE A 320 -3.08 -15.90 -19.65
CA ILE A 320 -3.20 -14.45 -19.80
C ILE A 320 -4.48 -14.16 -20.55
N THR A 321 -5.39 -13.41 -19.94
CA THR A 321 -6.65 -12.99 -20.56
C THR A 321 -6.79 -11.48 -20.46
N GLY A 322 -7.54 -10.89 -21.39
CA GLY A 322 -7.84 -9.46 -21.32
C GLY A 322 -8.72 -8.97 -22.46
N ALA A 323 -9.53 -7.95 -22.14
CA ALA A 323 -10.40 -7.26 -23.10
C ALA A 323 -10.03 -5.78 -23.29
N GLY A 324 -9.03 -5.27 -22.57
CA GLY A 324 -8.54 -3.90 -22.68
C GLY A 324 -7.82 -3.63 -24.00
N THR A 325 -7.56 -2.35 -24.28
CA THR A 325 -6.69 -1.93 -25.38
C THR A 325 -5.24 -2.07 -24.93
N ILE A 326 -4.46 -2.88 -25.62
CA ILE A 326 -3.05 -3.15 -25.28
C ILE A 326 -2.15 -2.75 -26.44
N SER A 327 -1.18 -1.89 -26.17
CA SER A 327 -0.25 -1.43 -27.18
C SER A 327 1.20 -1.42 -26.69
N HIS A 328 2.17 -1.69 -27.59
CA HIS A 328 3.61 -1.73 -27.29
C HIS A 328 3.93 -2.61 -26.07
N PHE A 329 3.43 -3.82 -26.10
CA PHE A 329 3.49 -4.73 -24.96
C PHE A 329 4.22 -6.03 -25.35
N ASP A 330 5.14 -6.47 -24.50
CA ASP A 330 5.93 -7.66 -24.75
C ASP A 330 5.55 -8.80 -23.80
N ILE A 331 5.28 -9.99 -24.36
CA ILE A 331 4.99 -11.22 -23.61
C ILE A 331 6.03 -12.26 -24.00
N ALA A 332 7.08 -12.42 -23.20
CA ALA A 332 8.21 -13.25 -23.57
C ALA A 332 8.79 -14.07 -22.41
N GLU A 333 9.43 -15.17 -22.77
CA GLU A 333 10.16 -16.07 -21.86
C GLU A 333 9.33 -16.65 -20.71
N ASN A 334 8.00 -16.65 -20.84
CA ASN A 334 7.11 -17.18 -19.82
C ASN A 334 6.96 -18.70 -19.95
N GLN A 335 6.88 -19.37 -18.81
CA GLN A 335 6.60 -20.82 -18.74
C GLN A 335 5.13 -21.03 -18.37
N TYR A 336 4.43 -21.82 -19.16
CA TYR A 336 3.01 -22.12 -18.98
C TYR A 336 2.80 -23.56 -18.53
N THR A 337 1.98 -23.74 -17.51
CA THR A 337 1.59 -25.07 -17.02
C THR A 337 0.08 -25.15 -16.79
N ASP A 338 -0.51 -26.31 -17.09
CA ASP A 338 -1.95 -26.58 -16.91
C ASP A 338 -2.86 -25.60 -17.66
N THR A 339 -2.37 -25.01 -18.76
CA THR A 339 -3.14 -24.12 -19.64
C THR A 339 -3.82 -24.92 -20.77
N ASN A 340 -4.79 -24.29 -21.44
CA ASN A 340 -5.33 -24.80 -22.68
C ASN A 340 -4.32 -24.65 -23.83
N SER A 341 -4.69 -25.11 -25.03
CA SER A 341 -3.86 -25.00 -26.25
C SER A 341 -3.60 -23.52 -26.66
N ASN A 342 -4.33 -22.57 -26.12
CA ASN A 342 -4.13 -21.13 -26.34
C ASN A 342 -3.93 -20.42 -24.99
N PRO A 343 -2.72 -20.39 -24.43
CA PRO A 343 -2.45 -19.85 -23.11
C PRO A 343 -2.56 -18.31 -23.03
N ILE A 344 -2.66 -17.63 -24.17
CA ILE A 344 -2.84 -16.17 -24.26
C ILE A 344 -4.12 -15.89 -25.03
N ASN A 345 -5.11 -15.29 -24.38
CA ASN A 345 -6.40 -14.93 -24.97
C ASN A 345 -6.70 -13.44 -24.70
N LEU A 346 -6.18 -12.59 -25.55
CA LEU A 346 -6.41 -11.14 -25.53
C LEU A 346 -7.44 -10.81 -26.61
N THR A 347 -8.63 -10.39 -26.21
CA THR A 347 -9.78 -10.14 -27.10
C THR A 347 -9.98 -8.66 -27.40
N GLY A 348 -9.26 -7.77 -26.75
CA GLY A 348 -9.31 -6.32 -26.94
C GLY A 348 -8.57 -5.85 -28.19
N THR A 349 -8.41 -4.54 -28.33
CA THR A 349 -7.62 -3.95 -29.43
C THR A 349 -6.13 -4.08 -29.14
N LEU A 350 -5.41 -4.76 -30.05
CA LEU A 350 -3.96 -5.02 -29.91
C LEU A 350 -3.18 -4.23 -30.95
N THR A 351 -2.15 -3.49 -30.55
CA THR A 351 -1.27 -2.75 -31.44
C THR A 351 0.19 -2.91 -31.00
N ASN A 352 1.05 -3.42 -31.89
CA ASN A 352 2.47 -3.67 -31.56
C ASN A 352 2.66 -4.52 -30.31
N VAL A 353 1.85 -5.58 -30.15
CA VAL A 353 2.06 -6.61 -29.13
C VAL A 353 2.99 -7.66 -29.69
N THR A 354 4.09 -7.90 -29.00
CA THR A 354 5.06 -8.92 -29.39
C THR A 354 4.94 -10.16 -28.51
N TYR A 355 5.10 -11.30 -29.15
CA TYR A 355 5.11 -12.60 -28.49
C TYR A 355 6.49 -13.22 -28.74
N GLY A 356 7.37 -13.06 -27.76
CA GLY A 356 8.71 -13.63 -27.83
C GLY A 356 8.70 -15.15 -27.56
N ARG A 357 9.87 -15.73 -27.40
CA ARG A 357 10.00 -17.14 -27.08
C ARG A 357 9.35 -17.44 -25.74
N ASN A 358 8.33 -18.28 -25.75
CA ASN A 358 7.62 -18.72 -24.55
C ASN A 358 7.68 -20.26 -24.49
N PRO A 359 8.57 -20.86 -23.68
CA PRO A 359 8.66 -22.31 -23.56
C PRO A 359 7.33 -22.92 -23.07
N GLY A 360 6.85 -23.94 -23.78
CA GLY A 360 5.55 -24.58 -23.53
C GLY A 360 4.42 -24.07 -24.44
N LEU A 361 4.73 -23.21 -25.39
CA LEU A 361 3.82 -22.81 -26.49
C LEU A 361 4.15 -23.49 -27.82
N GLU A 362 5.15 -24.39 -27.86
CA GLU A 362 5.56 -25.11 -29.07
C GLU A 362 4.67 -26.34 -29.33
#